data_df781497583f86994443a3cc5e9290eb
#
_entry.id   df781497583f86994443a3cc5e9290eb
#
_cell.length_a   1.000
_cell.length_b   1.000
_cell.length_c   1.000
_cell.angle_alpha   90.00
_cell.angle_beta   90.00
_cell.angle_gamma   90.00
#
_symmetry.space_group_name_H-M   'P 1'
#
loop_
_entity.id
_entity.type
_entity.pdbx_description
1 polymer ?
#
loop_
_entity_poly.entity_id
_entity_poly.type
_entity_poly.pdbx_seq_one_letter_code
_entity_poly.pdbx_strand_id
1 'polypeptide(L)'
;GKFVSATPFVSKITWATGYDKKGRPMFDPNNRPGPPTGEKGNTVFSAPSFLGGKNWMPMAFSQQTGMFYVPSNEWGMDIWNEPITYKKGAAYLGAGFTIKPLYEELVKSEPGRRRVDLQAAS
;
A
#
# COMPACT_ATOMS: atom_id res chain seq x y z
N GLY A 1 -8.08 6.68 -22.79
CA GLY A 1 -8.71 7.54 -21.82
C GLY A 1 -7.89 8.77 -21.48
N LYS A 2 -8.55 9.83 -21.11
CA LYS A 2 -7.91 11.06 -20.63
C LYS A 2 -7.85 11.02 -19.09
N PHE A 3 -6.68 11.31 -18.51
CA PHE A 3 -6.57 11.46 -17.08
C PHE A 3 -7.41 12.65 -16.60
N VAL A 4 -8.23 12.45 -15.59
CA VAL A 4 -9.10 13.49 -15.02
C VAL A 4 -8.56 13.91 -13.64
N SER A 5 -8.47 12.98 -12.71
CA SER A 5 -7.98 13.24 -11.36
C SER A 5 -7.55 11.95 -10.67
N ALA A 6 -6.78 12.08 -9.59
CA ALA A 6 -6.47 11.01 -8.66
C ALA A 6 -6.57 11.58 -7.25
N THR A 7 -7.32 10.92 -6.40
CA THR A 7 -7.49 11.28 -5.00
C THR A 7 -7.03 10.12 -4.13
N PRO A 8 -6.09 10.32 -3.19
CA PRO A 8 -5.68 9.29 -2.26
C PRO A 8 -6.84 8.91 -1.34
N PHE A 9 -7.00 7.61 -1.09
CA PHE A 9 -8.02 7.07 -0.18
C PHE A 9 -7.40 6.25 0.97
N VAL A 10 -6.06 6.18 1.00
CA VAL A 10 -5.28 5.60 2.09
C VAL A 10 -4.55 6.71 2.84
N SER A 11 -4.26 6.49 4.11
CA SER A 11 -3.66 7.50 4.97
C SER A 11 -2.21 7.82 4.64
N LYS A 12 -1.46 6.86 4.10
CA LYS A 12 -0.02 6.99 3.84
C LYS A 12 0.37 6.39 2.49
N ILE A 13 1.09 7.18 1.71
CA ILE A 13 1.69 6.78 0.43
C ILE A 13 3.16 7.18 0.48
N THR A 14 4.07 6.23 0.31
CA THR A 14 5.52 6.48 0.40
C THR A 14 6.27 6.22 -0.89
N TRP A 15 5.68 5.47 -1.83
CA TRP A 15 6.34 5.07 -3.08
C TRP A 15 6.22 6.11 -4.20
N ALA A 16 5.27 7.05 -4.07
CA ALA A 16 5.01 8.08 -5.07
C ALA A 16 4.73 9.43 -4.41
N THR A 17 5.17 10.49 -5.07
CA THR A 17 4.97 11.90 -4.65
C THR A 17 3.77 12.57 -5.32
N GLY A 18 3.12 11.89 -6.27
CA GLY A 18 1.96 12.39 -7.00
C GLY A 18 1.85 11.80 -8.39
N TYR A 19 1.14 12.52 -9.27
CA TYR A 19 0.95 12.14 -10.68
C TYR A 19 1.36 13.28 -11.60
N ASP A 20 1.92 12.96 -12.74
CA ASP A 20 2.17 13.91 -13.80
C ASP A 20 0.87 14.30 -14.55
N LYS A 21 0.97 15.24 -15.48
CA LYS A 21 -0.17 15.72 -16.30
C LYS A 21 -0.83 14.62 -17.16
N LYS A 22 -0.16 13.50 -17.35
CA LYS A 22 -0.65 12.33 -18.12
C LYS A 22 -1.22 11.24 -17.21
N GLY A 23 -1.23 11.45 -15.89
CA GLY A 23 -1.71 10.49 -14.90
C GLY A 23 -0.72 9.38 -14.59
N ARG A 24 0.58 9.57 -14.87
CA ARG A 24 1.62 8.62 -14.49
C ARG A 24 2.13 8.94 -13.09
N PRO A 25 2.30 7.93 -12.21
CA PRO A 25 2.84 8.17 -10.89
C PRO A 25 4.30 8.66 -10.97
N MET A 26 4.61 9.65 -10.16
CA MET A 26 5.98 10.13 -9.94
C MET A 26 6.55 9.39 -8.74
N PHE A 27 7.46 8.46 -8.99
CA PHE A 27 8.07 7.64 -7.96
C PHE A 27 9.02 8.47 -7.08
N ASP A 28 9.03 8.16 -5.77
CA ASP A 28 10.05 8.69 -4.86
C ASP A 28 11.37 7.90 -5.07
N PRO A 29 12.44 8.54 -5.57
CA PRO A 29 13.71 7.85 -5.79
C PRO A 29 14.38 7.42 -4.48
N ASN A 30 14.06 8.07 -3.35
CA ASN A 30 14.63 7.75 -2.04
C ASN A 30 13.94 6.56 -1.38
N ASN A 31 12.76 6.16 -1.87
CA ASN A 31 11.98 5.06 -1.31
C ASN A 31 12.02 3.83 -2.23
N ARG A 32 13.23 3.41 -2.61
CA ARG A 32 13.47 2.19 -3.39
C ARG A 32 14.40 1.26 -2.61
N PRO A 33 14.09 -0.03 -2.50
CA PRO A 33 15.05 -1.00 -1.98
C PRO A 33 16.33 -0.97 -2.82
N GLY A 34 17.47 -0.97 -2.17
CA GLY A 34 18.76 -1.02 -2.84
C GLY A 34 19.05 -2.38 -3.50
N PRO A 35 20.28 -2.61 -3.99
CA PRO A 35 20.67 -3.89 -4.56
C PRO A 35 20.42 -5.05 -3.60
N PRO A 36 20.18 -6.28 -4.10
CA PRO A 36 19.97 -7.47 -3.28
C PRO A 36 21.28 -7.87 -2.59
N THR A 37 21.46 -7.45 -1.34
CA THR A 37 22.66 -7.73 -0.56
C THR A 37 22.56 -9.00 0.29
N GLY A 38 21.38 -9.65 0.29
CA GLY A 38 21.14 -10.92 0.98
C GLY A 38 20.66 -10.80 2.42
N GLU A 39 20.96 -9.73 3.12
CA GLU A 39 20.51 -9.51 4.49
C GLU A 39 19.81 -8.16 4.56
N LYS A 40 18.59 -8.07 4.90
CA LYS A 40 17.79 -6.86 5.19
C LYS A 40 18.46 -5.48 4.94
N GLY A 41 19.58 -5.51 4.17
CA GLY A 41 20.30 -4.31 3.77
C GLY A 41 19.47 -3.51 2.78
N ASN A 42 19.52 -2.17 2.88
CA ASN A 42 18.74 -1.28 2.04
C ASN A 42 17.21 -1.49 2.14
N THR A 43 16.74 -1.82 3.34
CA THR A 43 15.31 -1.89 3.64
C THR A 43 14.68 -0.51 3.55
N VAL A 44 13.55 -0.42 2.88
CA VAL A 44 12.71 0.79 2.85
C VAL A 44 11.33 0.50 3.40
N PHE A 45 10.70 1.52 3.98
CA PHE A 45 9.31 1.43 4.39
C PHE A 45 8.39 1.80 3.23
N SER A 46 7.51 0.89 2.82
CA SER A 46 6.50 1.11 1.78
C SER A 46 5.10 1.12 2.37
N ALA A 47 4.33 2.13 2.01
CA ALA A 47 2.90 2.22 2.27
C ALA A 47 2.18 2.71 1.00
N PRO A 48 1.09 2.08 0.59
CA PRO A 48 0.55 0.80 1.08
C PRO A 48 1.53 -0.37 0.90
N SER A 49 1.26 -1.48 1.62
CA SER A 49 2.00 -2.74 1.45
C SER A 49 1.76 -3.34 0.05
N PHE A 50 2.42 -4.48 -0.26
CA PHE A 50 2.21 -5.21 -1.52
C PHE A 50 0.75 -5.67 -1.73
N LEU A 51 -0.06 -5.70 -0.67
CA LEU A 51 -1.50 -5.97 -0.77
C LEU A 51 -2.28 -4.81 -1.41
N GLY A 52 -1.63 -3.65 -1.57
CA GLY A 52 -2.26 -2.45 -2.10
C GLY A 52 -3.14 -1.73 -1.08
N GLY A 53 -3.48 -0.48 -1.37
CA GLY A 53 -4.43 0.29 -0.58
C GLY A 53 -5.87 -0.21 -0.72
N LYS A 54 -6.15 -0.96 -1.77
CA LYS A 54 -7.40 -1.69 -2.03
C LYS A 54 -7.07 -2.97 -2.78
N ASN A 55 -7.79 -4.03 -2.49
CA ASN A 55 -7.65 -5.30 -3.17
C ASN A 55 -9.03 -5.82 -3.62
N TRP A 56 -9.38 -7.04 -3.29
CA TRP A 56 -10.57 -7.76 -3.75
C TRP A 56 -11.91 -7.13 -3.35
N MET A 57 -11.97 -6.47 -2.20
CA MET A 57 -13.23 -5.91 -1.68
C MET A 57 -13.85 -4.96 -2.71
N PRO A 58 -15.12 -5.13 -3.08
CA PRO A 58 -15.78 -4.25 -4.05
C PRO A 58 -15.96 -2.85 -3.49
N MET A 59 -15.90 -1.85 -4.37
CA MET A 59 -16.34 -0.49 -4.07
C MET A 59 -17.83 -0.37 -4.32
N ALA A 60 -18.45 0.61 -3.68
CA ALA A 60 -19.82 0.98 -3.93
C ALA A 60 -19.93 2.48 -4.27
N PHE A 61 -20.90 2.83 -5.09
CA PHE A 61 -21.29 4.20 -5.36
C PHE A 61 -22.74 4.40 -4.92
N SER A 62 -23.00 5.46 -4.17
CA SER A 62 -24.34 5.86 -3.79
C SER A 62 -24.81 7.05 -4.62
N GLN A 63 -25.85 6.86 -5.40
CA GLN A 63 -26.48 7.96 -6.16
C GLN A 63 -27.11 9.01 -5.25
N GLN A 64 -27.58 8.61 -4.06
CA GLN A 64 -28.22 9.52 -3.11
C GLN A 64 -27.22 10.51 -2.50
N THR A 65 -26.01 10.04 -2.19
CA THR A 65 -24.95 10.86 -1.57
C THR A 65 -23.95 11.40 -2.59
N GLY A 66 -23.91 10.88 -3.81
CA GLY A 66 -22.90 11.17 -4.83
C GLY A 66 -21.49 10.69 -4.45
N MET A 67 -21.36 9.77 -3.48
CA MET A 67 -20.07 9.33 -2.94
C MET A 67 -19.72 7.93 -3.34
N PHE A 68 -18.41 7.69 -3.51
CA PHE A 68 -17.80 6.37 -3.56
C PHE A 68 -17.42 5.90 -2.17
N TYR A 69 -17.71 4.66 -1.85
CA TYR A 69 -17.30 3.97 -0.63
C TYR A 69 -16.21 2.97 -1.00
N VAL A 70 -15.00 3.22 -0.50
CA VAL A 70 -13.80 2.46 -0.87
C VAL A 70 -13.26 1.76 0.37
N PRO A 71 -13.37 0.42 0.48
CA PRO A 71 -12.68 -0.34 1.53
C PRO A 71 -11.18 -0.20 1.33
N SER A 72 -10.46 0.30 2.32
CA SER A 72 -9.01 0.51 2.24
C SER A 72 -8.23 -0.38 3.19
N ASN A 73 -7.03 -0.78 2.76
CA ASN A 73 -6.05 -1.48 3.56
C ASN A 73 -5.04 -0.46 4.11
N GLU A 74 -5.06 -0.23 5.42
CA GLU A 74 -4.11 0.64 6.10
C GLU A 74 -2.90 -0.17 6.63
N TRP A 75 -2.15 -0.76 5.68
CA TRP A 75 -1.00 -1.60 5.96
C TRP A 75 0.22 -1.08 5.21
N GLY A 76 1.31 -0.94 5.93
CA GLY A 76 2.63 -0.73 5.37
C GLY A 76 3.46 -2.00 5.41
N MET A 77 4.68 -1.92 4.92
CA MET A 77 5.67 -2.98 5.00
C MET A 77 7.09 -2.40 5.01
N ASP A 78 8.00 -3.07 5.70
CA ASP A 78 9.40 -2.97 5.39
C ASP A 78 9.69 -3.93 4.24
N ILE A 79 10.38 -3.48 3.21
CA ILE A 79 10.72 -4.29 2.04
C ILE A 79 12.20 -4.12 1.69
N TRP A 80 12.84 -5.21 1.28
CA TRP A 80 14.22 -5.25 0.81
C TRP A 80 14.34 -6.24 -0.36
N ASN A 81 15.33 -6.02 -1.21
CA ASN A 81 15.61 -6.94 -2.30
C ASN A 81 16.46 -8.12 -1.83
N GLU A 82 16.14 -9.31 -2.31
CA GLU A 82 16.89 -10.55 -2.05
C GLU A 82 17.39 -11.18 -3.36
N PRO A 83 18.60 -11.80 -3.34
CA PRO A 83 19.01 -12.67 -4.42
C PRO A 83 18.00 -13.79 -4.60
N ILE A 84 17.67 -14.10 -5.84
CA ILE A 84 16.66 -15.11 -6.12
C ILE A 84 17.22 -16.22 -6.98
N THR A 85 16.97 -17.47 -6.57
CA THR A 85 17.23 -18.67 -7.36
C THR A 85 15.92 -19.43 -7.55
N TYR A 86 15.59 -19.76 -8.78
CA TYR A 86 14.37 -20.53 -9.08
C TYR A 86 14.41 -21.90 -8.40
N LYS A 87 13.34 -22.20 -7.66
CA LYS A 87 13.04 -23.54 -7.12
C LYS A 87 11.60 -23.90 -7.48
N LYS A 88 11.41 -25.03 -8.14
CA LYS A 88 10.06 -25.50 -8.51
C LYS A 88 9.19 -25.66 -7.24
N GLY A 89 7.99 -25.04 -7.28
CA GLY A 89 7.03 -25.09 -6.16
C GLY A 89 7.28 -24.10 -5.02
N ALA A 90 8.33 -23.27 -5.10
CA ALA A 90 8.60 -22.21 -4.15
C ALA A 90 8.19 -20.83 -4.72
N ALA A 91 7.91 -19.89 -3.83
CA ALA A 91 7.67 -18.51 -4.24
C ALA A 91 8.91 -17.92 -4.93
N TYR A 92 8.69 -17.17 -6.03
CA TYR A 92 9.76 -16.53 -6.82
C TYR A 92 9.57 -15.01 -6.76
N LEU A 93 9.91 -14.39 -5.63
CA LEU A 93 9.60 -12.99 -5.35
C LEU A 93 10.79 -12.04 -5.49
N GLY A 94 12.01 -12.48 -5.17
CA GLY A 94 13.22 -11.62 -5.17
C GLY A 94 13.18 -10.50 -4.11
N ALA A 95 12.33 -10.63 -3.13
CA ALA A 95 12.16 -9.64 -2.07
C ALA A 95 11.79 -10.32 -0.75
N GLY A 96 12.34 -9.79 0.34
CA GLY A 96 11.85 -10.04 1.68
C GLY A 96 11.00 -8.87 2.16
N PHE A 97 10.05 -9.13 3.06
CA PHE A 97 9.20 -8.09 3.61
C PHE A 97 8.69 -8.44 5.01
N THR A 98 8.33 -7.41 5.75
CA THR A 98 7.62 -7.51 7.04
C THR A 98 6.42 -6.58 7.01
N ILE A 99 5.22 -7.11 7.16
CA ILE A 99 3.98 -6.33 7.17
C ILE A 99 3.85 -5.57 8.48
N LYS A 100 3.44 -4.30 8.38
CA LYS A 100 3.19 -3.40 9.51
C LYS A 100 1.80 -2.78 9.39
N PRO A 101 0.87 -3.07 10.31
CA PRO A 101 -0.40 -2.35 10.36
C PRO A 101 -0.15 -0.88 10.73
N LEU A 102 -0.75 0.04 9.98
CA LEU A 102 -0.66 1.49 10.22
C LEU A 102 -1.80 2.01 11.08
N TYR A 103 -2.75 1.16 11.35
CA TYR A 103 -3.99 1.51 12.00
C TYR A 103 -3.80 2.15 13.38
N GLU A 104 -2.88 1.62 14.20
CA GLU A 104 -2.64 2.17 15.55
C GLU A 104 -2.07 3.59 15.52
N GLU A 105 -1.23 3.91 14.54
CA GLU A 105 -0.71 5.27 14.33
C GLU A 105 -1.83 6.22 13.92
N LEU A 106 -2.74 5.77 13.08
CA LEU A 106 -3.88 6.56 12.61
C LEU A 106 -4.86 6.90 13.72
N VAL A 107 -5.19 5.94 14.58
CA VAL A 107 -6.09 6.17 15.71
C VAL A 107 -5.49 7.15 16.72
N LYS A 108 -4.18 7.13 16.91
CA LYS A 108 -3.48 8.09 17.77
C LYS A 108 -3.47 9.50 17.17
N SER A 109 -3.34 9.62 15.84
CA SER A 109 -3.31 10.93 15.17
C SER A 109 -4.69 11.54 14.92
N GLU A 110 -5.73 10.71 14.84
CA GLU A 110 -7.11 11.12 14.60
C GLU A 110 -8.06 10.52 15.67
N PRO A 111 -8.22 11.13 16.84
CA PRO A 111 -8.97 10.55 17.96
C PRO A 111 -10.46 10.27 17.69
N GLY A 112 -11.03 10.78 16.60
CA GLY A 112 -12.41 10.52 16.19
C GLY A 112 -12.58 9.35 15.22
N ARG A 113 -11.50 8.75 14.73
CA ARG A 113 -11.54 7.66 13.75
C ARG A 113 -11.91 6.36 14.43
N ARG A 114 -13.07 5.81 14.08
CA ARG A 114 -13.52 4.51 14.62
C ARG A 114 -12.96 3.37 13.78
N ARG A 115 -12.46 2.34 14.46
CA ARG A 115 -12.16 1.04 13.87
C ARG A 115 -13.47 0.32 13.55
N VAL A 116 -13.67 -0.06 12.30
CA VAL A 116 -14.63 -1.09 11.96
C VAL A 116 -13.86 -2.41 11.94
N ASP A 117 -13.91 -3.16 13.02
CA ASP A 117 -13.31 -4.49 13.08
C ASP A 117 -14.14 -5.43 12.21
N LEU A 118 -13.59 -5.83 11.07
CA LEU A 118 -14.17 -6.84 10.21
C LEU A 118 -14.01 -8.28 10.76
N GLN A 119 -13.53 -8.44 11.98
CA GLN A 119 -13.43 -9.76 12.63
C GLN A 119 -14.76 -10.29 13.20
N ALA A 120 -15.83 -9.55 13.09
CA ALA A 120 -17.13 -9.96 13.65
C ALA A 120 -18.04 -10.69 12.66
N ALA A 121 -17.50 -11.26 11.59
CA ALA A 121 -18.26 -12.08 10.63
C ALA A 121 -17.57 -13.44 10.42
N SER A 122 -17.48 -14.25 11.47
CA SER A 122 -17.23 -15.69 11.38
C SER A 122 -18.36 -16.43 12.02
#